data_1743d0fefd86643de98ce3773a605f4d
#
_entry.id   1743d0fefd86643de98ce3773a605f4d
#
_cell.length_a   1.000
_cell.length_b   1.000
_cell.length_c   1.000
_cell.angle_alpha   90.00
_cell.angle_beta   90.00
_cell.angle_gamma   90.00
#
_symmetry.space_group_name_H-M   'P 1'
#
loop_
_entity.id
_entity.type
_entity.pdbx_description
1 polymer ?
#
loop_
_entity_poly.entity_id
_entity_poly.type
_entity_poly.pdbx_seq_one_letter_code
_entity_poly.pdbx_strand_id
1 'polypeptide(L)'
;MKGANIDLSTAFVNFLSKPENVVRNMYYIGYTSCIGGDSVFSYVDEMYGDEEGDTEYALSYFFGDGHTILTTKEQTRRQLFAQYPDEQTKDRLVTMKYFDPKTNERANRMWNNIK
;
A
#
# COMPACT_ATOMS: atom_id res chain seq x y z
N MET A 1 8.85 10.34 -24.43
CA MET A 1 9.09 11.72 -23.96
C MET A 1 10.42 12.20 -24.53
N LYS A 2 10.38 13.11 -25.50
CA LYS A 2 11.60 13.75 -26.03
C LYS A 2 12.09 14.77 -24.98
N GLY A 3 13.34 14.62 -24.52
CA GLY A 3 13.99 15.57 -23.60
C GLY A 3 13.98 15.20 -22.12
N ALA A 4 13.53 14.01 -21.73
CA ALA A 4 13.66 13.57 -20.35
C ALA A 4 15.15 13.32 -20.00
N ASN A 5 15.61 13.89 -18.90
CA ASN A 5 16.93 13.57 -18.35
C ASN A 5 16.82 12.19 -17.68
N ILE A 6 17.38 11.17 -18.37
CA ILE A 6 17.29 9.77 -17.92
C ILE A 6 17.98 9.58 -16.57
N ASP A 7 19.13 10.20 -16.35
CA ASP A 7 19.89 10.07 -15.11
C ASP A 7 19.11 10.65 -13.93
N LEU A 8 18.53 11.83 -14.10
CA LEU A 8 17.71 12.47 -13.07
C LEU A 8 16.43 11.65 -12.79
N SER A 9 15.80 11.14 -13.84
CA SER A 9 14.60 10.30 -13.70
C SER A 9 14.93 9.02 -12.96
N THR A 10 16.04 8.38 -13.29
CA THR A 10 16.53 7.16 -12.61
C THR A 10 16.86 7.44 -11.14
N ALA A 11 17.56 8.53 -10.87
CA ALA A 11 17.88 8.95 -9.49
C ALA A 11 16.60 9.19 -8.67
N PHE A 12 15.59 9.82 -9.26
CA PHE A 12 14.31 10.08 -8.62
C PHE A 12 13.54 8.78 -8.33
N VAL A 13 13.46 7.86 -9.29
CA VAL A 13 12.83 6.55 -9.08
C VAL A 13 13.56 5.77 -7.98
N ASN A 14 14.90 5.74 -8.02
CA ASN A 14 15.70 5.08 -7.00
C ASN A 14 15.48 5.69 -5.61
N PHE A 15 15.36 7.02 -5.52
CA PHE A 15 15.05 7.70 -4.26
C PHE A 15 13.67 7.30 -3.72
N LEU A 16 12.63 7.29 -4.58
CA LEU A 16 11.28 6.88 -4.19
C LEU A 16 11.19 5.40 -3.81
N SER A 17 12.09 4.56 -4.34
CA SER A 17 12.11 3.12 -4.11
C SER A 17 12.89 2.70 -2.85
N LYS A 18 13.51 3.64 -2.14
CA LYS A 18 14.14 3.34 -0.87
C LYS A 18 13.09 2.93 0.17
N PRO A 19 13.33 1.88 0.97
CA PRO A 19 12.36 1.36 1.95
C PRO A 19 11.75 2.45 2.84
N GLU A 20 12.57 3.32 3.40
CA GLU A 20 12.12 4.43 4.25
C GLU A 20 11.19 5.41 3.54
N ASN A 21 11.43 5.68 2.26
CA ASN A 21 10.60 6.59 1.47
C ASN A 21 9.31 5.90 1.00
N VAL A 22 9.40 4.62 0.66
CA VAL A 22 8.26 3.78 0.29
C VAL A 22 7.23 3.75 1.40
N VAL A 23 7.63 3.41 2.62
CA VAL A 23 6.71 3.31 3.77
C VAL A 23 6.16 4.69 4.15
N ARG A 24 6.99 5.72 4.11
CA ARG A 24 6.56 7.09 4.36
C ARG A 24 5.51 7.56 3.35
N ASN A 25 5.73 7.30 2.06
CA ASN A 25 4.75 7.61 1.02
C ASN A 25 3.45 6.83 1.19
N MET A 26 3.56 5.54 1.49
CA MET A 26 2.42 4.67 1.76
C MET A 26 1.56 5.23 2.91
N TYR A 27 2.21 5.66 3.98
CA TYR A 27 1.53 6.27 5.13
C TYR A 27 0.76 7.54 4.76
N TYR A 28 1.39 8.44 4.00
CA TYR A 28 0.77 9.70 3.59
C TYR A 28 -0.34 9.54 2.56
N ILE A 29 -0.17 8.65 1.61
CA ILE A 29 -1.08 8.49 0.47
C ILE A 29 -2.19 7.47 0.80
N GLY A 30 -1.94 6.53 1.70
CA GLY A 30 -2.86 5.47 2.09
C GLY A 30 -2.90 4.27 1.13
N TYR A 31 -2.01 4.21 0.14
CA TYR A 31 -1.90 3.08 -0.78
C TYR A 31 -0.76 2.15 -0.40
N THR A 32 -0.98 0.85 -0.57
CA THR A 32 0.08 -0.16 -0.41
C THR A 32 1.16 0.04 -1.47
N SER A 33 2.42 -0.07 -1.05
CA SER A 33 3.55 -0.05 -1.98
C SER A 33 3.61 -1.35 -2.80
N CYS A 34 4.08 -1.22 -4.04
CA CYS A 34 4.46 -2.38 -4.86
C CYS A 34 5.87 -2.92 -4.53
N ILE A 35 6.60 -2.27 -3.64
CA ILE A 35 7.92 -2.70 -3.18
C ILE A 35 7.74 -3.37 -1.82
N GLY A 36 8.29 -4.58 -1.67
CA GLY A 36 8.22 -5.40 -0.47
C GLY A 36 9.61 -5.87 -0.02
N GLY A 37 9.65 -6.90 0.80
CA GLY A 37 10.85 -7.51 1.35
C GLY A 37 11.18 -7.05 2.76
N ASP A 38 12.16 -7.71 3.39
CA ASP A 38 12.50 -7.54 4.82
C ASP A 38 12.80 -6.10 5.22
N SER A 39 13.47 -5.35 4.35
CA SER A 39 13.79 -3.95 4.61
C SER A 39 12.54 -3.06 4.66
N VAL A 40 11.53 -3.35 3.84
CA VAL A 40 10.24 -2.63 3.89
C VAL A 40 9.45 -3.07 5.11
N PHE A 41 9.45 -4.38 5.43
CA PHE A 41 8.79 -4.91 6.61
C PHE A 41 9.29 -4.24 7.90
N SER A 42 10.59 -4.06 8.06
CA SER A 42 11.16 -3.40 9.24
C SER A 42 10.61 -1.98 9.46
N TYR A 43 10.43 -1.22 8.38
CA TYR A 43 9.80 0.11 8.47
C TYR A 43 8.29 0.06 8.70
N VAL A 44 7.61 -0.98 8.20
CA VAL A 44 6.19 -1.21 8.49
C VAL A 44 6.00 -1.54 9.97
N ASP A 45 6.87 -2.39 10.53
CA ASP A 45 6.87 -2.72 11.95
C ASP A 45 7.16 -1.48 12.82
N GLU A 46 8.18 -0.69 12.47
CA GLU A 46 8.46 0.58 13.15
C GLU A 46 7.27 1.56 13.13
N MET A 47 6.50 1.57 12.05
CA MET A 47 5.41 2.53 11.87
C MET A 47 4.09 2.08 12.49
N TYR A 48 3.79 0.79 12.45
CA TYR A 48 2.50 0.23 12.89
C TYR A 48 2.62 -0.69 14.09
N GLY A 49 3.83 -1.10 14.44
CA GLY A 49 4.10 -1.90 15.63
C GLY A 49 3.87 -1.08 16.90
N ASP A 50 3.51 -1.78 17.96
CA ASP A 50 3.33 -1.23 19.30
C ASP A 50 3.73 -2.31 20.31
N GLU A 51 4.79 -2.07 21.07
CA GLU A 51 5.31 -3.03 22.06
C GLU A 51 4.29 -3.33 23.17
N GLU A 52 3.36 -2.42 23.41
CA GLU A 52 2.26 -2.59 24.36
C GLU A 52 0.97 -3.09 23.67
N GLY A 53 1.03 -3.40 22.40
CA GLY A 53 -0.09 -3.90 21.61
C GLY A 53 -0.60 -5.25 22.11
N ASP A 54 -1.89 -5.47 22.02
CA ASP A 54 -2.55 -6.73 22.40
C ASP A 54 -2.95 -7.60 21.21
N THR A 55 -2.57 -7.19 20.01
CA THR A 55 -3.01 -7.82 18.77
C THR A 55 -1.82 -8.21 17.90
N GLU A 56 -1.69 -9.50 17.63
CA GLU A 56 -0.76 -9.98 16.60
C GLU A 56 -1.39 -9.84 15.23
N TYR A 57 -0.68 -9.19 14.31
CA TYR A 57 -1.13 -9.01 12.94
C TYR A 57 -0.15 -9.67 11.97
N ALA A 58 -0.62 -10.73 11.31
CA ALA A 58 0.18 -11.49 10.37
C ALA A 58 0.30 -10.77 9.02
N LEU A 59 1.52 -10.54 8.60
CA LEU A 59 1.87 -9.94 7.31
C LEU A 59 2.59 -10.94 6.39
N SER A 60 2.57 -12.22 6.75
CA SER A 60 3.25 -13.31 6.04
C SER A 60 2.85 -13.40 4.57
N TYR A 61 1.60 -13.07 4.25
CA TYR A 61 1.13 -13.07 2.87
C TYR A 61 1.88 -12.06 1.98
N PHE A 62 2.29 -10.92 2.54
CA PHE A 62 2.94 -9.84 1.80
C PHE A 62 4.46 -9.91 1.84
N PHE A 63 5.01 -10.40 2.96
CA PHE A 63 6.45 -10.34 3.23
C PHE A 63 7.10 -11.73 3.39
N GLY A 64 6.31 -12.79 3.44
CA GLY A 64 6.80 -14.15 3.66
C GLY A 64 6.60 -14.65 5.09
N ASP A 65 6.84 -15.94 5.29
CA ASP A 65 6.59 -16.61 6.57
C ASP A 65 7.36 -15.96 7.73
N GLY A 66 6.70 -15.87 8.87
CA GLY A 66 7.28 -15.32 10.09
C GLY A 66 7.15 -13.79 10.25
N HIS A 67 6.65 -13.09 9.25
CA HIS A 67 6.42 -11.65 9.36
C HIS A 67 5.09 -11.35 10.05
N THR A 68 5.20 -11.09 11.34
CA THR A 68 4.07 -10.71 12.20
C THR A 68 4.49 -9.50 13.04
N ILE A 69 3.60 -8.54 13.20
CA ILE A 69 3.81 -7.39 14.08
C ILE A 69 2.86 -7.43 15.25
N LEU A 70 3.30 -6.93 16.40
CA LEU A 70 2.46 -6.66 17.54
C LEU A 70 1.91 -5.24 17.41
N THR A 71 0.61 -5.05 17.54
CA THR A 71 -0.04 -3.78 17.27
C THR A 71 -1.31 -3.61 18.11
N THR A 72 -1.97 -2.48 17.99
CA THR A 72 -3.25 -2.24 18.67
C THR A 72 -4.43 -2.50 17.72
N LYS A 73 -5.59 -2.80 18.27
CA LYS A 73 -6.83 -2.94 17.49
C LYS A 73 -7.19 -1.67 16.72
N GLU A 74 -6.80 -0.52 17.21
CA GLU A 74 -7.05 0.75 16.55
C GLU A 74 -6.20 0.89 15.29
N GLN A 75 -4.92 0.60 15.36
CA GLN A 75 -4.00 0.57 14.22
C GLN A 75 -4.47 -0.43 13.14
N THR A 76 -4.85 -1.64 13.58
CA THR A 76 -5.34 -2.69 12.69
C THR A 76 -6.59 -2.26 11.93
N ARG A 77 -7.53 -1.58 12.58
CA ARG A 77 -8.80 -1.18 11.95
C ARG A 77 -8.68 -0.03 10.97
N ARG A 78 -7.68 0.82 11.13
CA ARG A 78 -7.55 2.03 10.32
C ARG A 78 -6.73 1.81 9.06
N GLN A 79 -5.44 1.92 9.17
CA GLN A 79 -4.57 2.05 8.02
C GLN A 79 -3.85 0.76 7.68
N LEU A 80 -3.41 0.01 8.68
CA LEU A 80 -2.71 -1.25 8.47
C LEU A 80 -3.58 -2.25 7.71
N PHE A 81 -4.82 -2.44 8.14
CA PHE A 81 -5.76 -3.32 7.45
C PHE A 81 -6.11 -2.85 6.04
N ALA A 82 -6.23 -1.55 5.81
CA ALA A 82 -6.52 -1.02 4.49
C ALA A 82 -5.35 -1.23 3.50
N GLN A 83 -4.13 -1.16 3.99
CA GLN A 83 -2.92 -1.34 3.19
C GLN A 83 -2.53 -2.81 3.03
N TYR A 84 -2.67 -3.59 4.08
CA TYR A 84 -2.31 -5.01 4.15
C TYR A 84 -3.49 -5.79 4.72
N PRO A 85 -4.57 -6.00 3.95
CA PRO A 85 -5.74 -6.76 4.42
C PRO A 85 -5.35 -8.18 4.80
N ASP A 86 -6.10 -8.77 5.74
CA ASP A 86 -5.92 -10.16 6.09
C ASP A 86 -6.19 -11.09 4.89
N GLU A 87 -5.70 -12.33 4.98
CA GLU A 87 -5.81 -13.31 3.90
C GLU A 87 -7.28 -13.57 3.51
N GLN A 88 -8.17 -13.63 4.48
CA GLN A 88 -9.60 -13.86 4.24
C GLN A 88 -10.25 -12.70 3.46
N THR A 89 -9.87 -11.47 3.75
CA THR A 89 -10.33 -10.29 3.03
C THR A 89 -9.72 -10.24 1.64
N LYS A 90 -8.41 -10.50 1.53
CA LYS A 90 -7.69 -10.53 0.25
C LYS A 90 -8.33 -11.50 -0.73
N ASP A 91 -8.74 -12.69 -0.29
CA ASP A 91 -9.37 -13.69 -1.15
C ASP A 91 -10.73 -13.26 -1.72
N ARG A 92 -11.33 -12.23 -1.13
CA ARG A 92 -12.56 -11.60 -1.62
C ARG A 92 -12.32 -10.39 -2.50
N LEU A 93 -11.08 -9.89 -2.57
CA LEU A 93 -10.75 -8.74 -3.41
C LEU A 93 -10.80 -9.12 -4.88
N VAL A 94 -11.34 -8.22 -5.67
CA VAL A 94 -11.42 -8.38 -7.12
C VAL A 94 -10.62 -7.26 -7.77
N THR A 95 -9.71 -7.64 -8.66
CA THR A 95 -9.00 -6.65 -9.47
C THR A 95 -9.99 -5.86 -10.31
N MET A 96 -9.94 -4.54 -10.22
CA MET A 96 -10.76 -3.67 -11.05
C MET A 96 -10.49 -3.97 -12.53
N LYS A 97 -11.54 -4.34 -13.25
CA LYS A 97 -11.45 -4.53 -14.70
C LYS A 97 -11.51 -3.18 -15.39
N TYR A 98 -10.82 -3.11 -16.52
CA TYR A 98 -10.97 -1.97 -17.43
C TYR A 98 -12.44 -1.84 -17.86
N PHE A 99 -12.98 -0.65 -17.76
CA PHE A 99 -14.34 -0.38 -18.24
C PHE A 99 -14.33 -0.29 -19.76
N ASP A 100 -15.33 -0.90 -20.39
CA ASP A 100 -15.61 -0.61 -21.79
C ASP A 100 -15.91 0.89 -21.99
N PRO A 101 -15.74 1.43 -23.22
CA PRO A 101 -15.89 2.87 -23.46
C PRO A 101 -17.22 3.46 -22.97
N LYS A 102 -18.32 2.71 -23.09
CA LYS A 102 -19.67 3.16 -22.69
C LYS A 102 -19.80 3.24 -21.17
N THR A 103 -19.27 2.23 -20.45
CA THR A 103 -19.26 2.20 -19.00
C THR A 103 -18.33 3.29 -18.43
N ASN A 104 -17.19 3.51 -19.08
CA ASN A 104 -16.26 4.58 -18.69
C ASN A 104 -16.88 5.96 -18.87
N GLU A 105 -17.58 6.21 -19.98
CA GLU A 105 -18.32 7.45 -20.21
C GLU A 105 -19.38 7.69 -19.13
N ARG A 106 -20.13 6.63 -18.77
CA ARG A 106 -21.15 6.70 -17.71
C ARG A 106 -20.51 7.00 -16.34
N ALA A 107 -19.41 6.35 -16.00
CA ALA A 107 -18.68 6.62 -14.75
C ALA A 107 -18.18 8.06 -14.70
N ASN A 108 -17.61 8.57 -15.79
CA ASN A 108 -17.15 9.95 -15.89
C ASN A 108 -18.30 10.98 -15.76
N ARG A 109 -19.46 10.71 -16.34
CA ARG A 109 -20.66 11.56 -16.18
C ARG A 109 -21.10 11.57 -14.71
N MET A 110 -21.17 10.41 -14.06
CA MET A 110 -21.53 10.32 -12.64
C MET A 110 -20.56 11.12 -11.78
N TRP A 111 -19.26 10.97 -12.02
CA TRP A 111 -18.22 11.70 -11.29
C TRP A 111 -18.33 13.21 -11.48
N ASN A 112 -18.57 13.68 -12.68
CA ASN A 112 -18.72 15.10 -13.00
C ASN A 112 -19.99 15.72 -12.39
N ASN A 113 -21.01 14.91 -12.11
CA ASN A 113 -22.26 15.38 -11.48
C ASN A 113 -22.16 15.49 -9.93
N ILE A 114 -21.08 14.95 -9.31
CA ILE A 114 -20.84 15.03 -7.87
C ILE A 114 -20.03 16.29 -7.50
N LYS A 115 -19.40 16.93 -8.47
CA LYS A 115 -18.71 18.20 -8.30
C LYS A 115 -19.69 19.35 -8.44
#